data_ed0dd7f31124db63562f19dd6a2ca0f9
#
_entry.id   ed0dd7f31124db63562f19dd6a2ca0f9
#
_cell.length_a   1.000
_cell.length_b   1.000
_cell.length_c   1.000
_cell.angle_alpha   90.00
_cell.angle_beta   90.00
_cell.angle_gamma   90.00
#
_symmetry.space_group_name_H-M   'P 1'
#
loop_
_entity.id
_entity.type
_entity.pdbx_description
1 polymer ?
#
loop_
_entity_poly.entity_id
_entity_poly.type
_entity_poly.pdbx_seq_one_letter_code
_entity_poly.pdbx_strand_id
1 'polypeptide(L)'
;MSDDRFTEQFVSSKKRKFGARKIAHELKLRGVDELIINRVLNNIKDDEFLLAKNIWEKKFNWIPTTIDEKAKQIRFMQSRGIEGAIIHQILSGKSPEIL
;
A
#
# COMPACT_ATOMS: atom_id res chain seq x y z
N MET A 1 -25.69 -2.25 -13.19
CA MET A 1 -24.64 -2.60 -12.29
C MET A 1 -23.56 -1.53 -12.22
N SER A 2 -23.18 -1.13 -11.04
CA SER A 2 -22.29 0.00 -10.87
C SER A 2 -20.84 -0.45 -10.74
N ASP A 3 -19.95 0.17 -11.52
CA ASP A 3 -18.51 -0.06 -11.38
C ASP A 3 -18.02 0.33 -9.98
N ASP A 4 -18.69 1.28 -9.33
CA ASP A 4 -18.35 1.72 -8.00
C ASP A 4 -18.45 0.57 -6.98
N ARG A 5 -19.52 -0.21 -7.07
CA ARG A 5 -19.73 -1.31 -6.15
C ARG A 5 -18.66 -2.39 -6.29
N PHE A 6 -18.38 -2.74 -7.54
CA PHE A 6 -17.31 -3.70 -7.81
C PHE A 6 -15.97 -3.19 -7.28
N THR A 7 -15.68 -1.92 -7.54
CA THR A 7 -14.43 -1.31 -7.14
C THR A 7 -14.28 -1.30 -5.62
N GLU A 8 -15.33 -0.96 -4.89
CA GLU A 8 -15.29 -0.97 -3.43
C GLU A 8 -14.98 -2.34 -2.87
N GLN A 9 -15.64 -3.37 -3.40
CA GLN A 9 -15.40 -4.74 -2.96
C GLN A 9 -13.98 -5.19 -3.30
N PHE A 10 -13.51 -4.85 -4.48
CA PHE A 10 -12.17 -5.19 -4.91
C PHE A 10 -11.13 -4.56 -3.98
N VAL A 11 -11.27 -3.28 -3.70
CA VAL A 11 -10.34 -2.56 -2.83
C VAL A 11 -10.36 -3.12 -1.42
N SER A 12 -11.55 -3.40 -0.89
CA SER A 12 -11.67 -3.96 0.46
C SER A 12 -10.95 -5.29 0.60
N SER A 13 -10.97 -6.11 -0.44
CA SER A 13 -10.29 -7.41 -0.39
C SER A 13 -8.79 -7.29 -0.64
N LYS A 14 -8.33 -6.27 -1.37
CA LYS A 14 -6.93 -6.14 -1.76
C LYS A 14 -6.12 -5.25 -0.84
N LYS A 15 -6.73 -4.26 -0.20
CA LYS A 15 -5.98 -3.30 0.60
C LYS A 15 -5.25 -3.92 1.78
N ARG A 16 -5.64 -5.12 2.18
CA ARG A 16 -4.96 -5.86 3.24
C ARG A 16 -3.62 -6.43 2.80
N LYS A 17 -3.44 -6.61 1.49
CA LYS A 17 -2.25 -7.25 0.93
C LYS A 17 -1.41 -6.32 0.08
N PHE A 18 -2.02 -5.30 -0.50
CA PHE A 18 -1.35 -4.43 -1.47
C PHE A 18 -1.55 -2.97 -1.12
N GLY A 19 -0.56 -2.16 -1.51
CA GLY A 19 -0.66 -0.71 -1.38
C GLY A 19 -1.49 -0.10 -2.50
N ALA A 20 -1.71 1.22 -2.39
CA ALA A 20 -2.57 1.94 -3.32
C ALA A 20 -2.12 1.83 -4.78
N ARG A 21 -0.81 1.85 -5.02
CA ARG A 21 -0.29 1.81 -6.40
C ARG A 21 -0.65 0.51 -7.10
N LYS A 22 -0.53 -0.61 -6.39
CA LYS A 22 -0.85 -1.90 -6.99
C LYS A 22 -2.34 -2.06 -7.20
N ILE A 23 -3.14 -1.58 -6.27
CA ILE A 23 -4.59 -1.60 -6.41
C ILE A 23 -5.03 -0.78 -7.62
N ALA A 24 -4.45 0.42 -7.78
CA ALA A 24 -4.77 1.27 -8.93
C ALA A 24 -4.42 0.59 -10.25
N HIS A 25 -3.26 -0.04 -10.29
CA HIS A 25 -2.82 -0.74 -11.51
C HIS A 25 -3.78 -1.86 -11.88
N GLU A 26 -4.19 -2.66 -10.93
CA GLU A 26 -5.11 -3.76 -11.19
C GLU A 26 -6.49 -3.27 -11.61
N LEU A 27 -6.98 -2.19 -10.99
CA LEU A 27 -8.26 -1.61 -11.39
C LEU A 27 -8.20 -1.11 -12.83
N LYS A 28 -7.08 -0.50 -13.20
CA LYS A 28 -6.90 -0.01 -14.56
C LYS A 28 -6.89 -1.15 -15.56
N LEU A 29 -6.24 -2.26 -15.23
CA LEU A 29 -6.22 -3.44 -16.07
C LEU A 29 -7.60 -4.05 -16.26
N ARG A 30 -8.48 -3.88 -15.29
CA ARG A 30 -9.85 -4.37 -15.38
C ARG A 30 -10.80 -3.41 -16.06
N GLY A 31 -10.28 -2.28 -16.55
CA GLY A 31 -11.08 -1.33 -17.30
C GLY A 31 -11.89 -0.38 -16.44
N VAL A 32 -11.58 -0.23 -15.18
CA VAL A 32 -12.28 0.70 -14.30
C VAL A 32 -11.92 2.13 -14.66
N ASP A 33 -12.92 3.01 -14.67
CA ASP A 33 -12.74 4.42 -15.02
C ASP A 33 -11.73 5.10 -14.10
N GLU A 34 -10.87 5.93 -14.66
CA GLU A 34 -9.83 6.62 -13.93
C GLU A 34 -10.38 7.52 -12.80
N LEU A 35 -11.52 8.13 -13.02
CA LEU A 35 -12.15 8.96 -11.98
C LEU A 35 -12.56 8.13 -10.78
N ILE A 36 -13.05 6.92 -11.03
CA ILE A 36 -13.43 6.01 -9.96
C ILE A 36 -12.20 5.55 -9.22
N ILE A 37 -11.14 5.22 -9.95
CA ILE A 37 -9.87 4.81 -9.35
C ILE A 37 -9.34 5.91 -8.43
N ASN A 38 -9.33 7.16 -8.90
CA ASN A 38 -8.82 8.28 -8.12
C ASN A 38 -9.63 8.50 -6.84
N ARG A 39 -10.96 8.37 -6.92
CA ARG A 39 -11.82 8.51 -5.75
C ARG A 39 -11.50 7.45 -4.70
N VAL A 40 -11.35 6.22 -5.15
CA VAL A 40 -11.04 5.11 -4.25
C VAL A 40 -9.67 5.30 -3.61
N LEU A 41 -8.67 5.70 -4.40
CA LEU A 41 -7.32 5.93 -3.88
C LEU A 41 -7.28 7.02 -2.83
N ASN A 42 -8.07 8.08 -3.01
CA ASN A 42 -8.14 9.14 -2.02
C ASN A 42 -8.68 8.62 -0.67
N ASN A 43 -9.61 7.68 -0.73
CA ASN A 43 -10.19 7.11 0.49
C ASN A 43 -9.21 6.21 1.23
N ILE A 44 -8.28 5.54 0.54
CA ILE A 44 -7.35 4.63 1.18
C ILE A 44 -6.01 5.28 1.54
N LYS A 45 -5.73 6.47 1.04
CA LYS A 45 -4.48 7.16 1.33
C LYS A 45 -4.27 7.42 2.82
N ASP A 46 -5.34 7.79 3.51
CA ASP A 46 -5.25 8.12 4.93
C ASP A 46 -4.84 6.92 5.77
N ASP A 47 -5.20 5.73 5.32
CA ASP A 47 -4.89 4.49 6.04
C ASP A 47 -3.67 3.77 5.47
N GLU A 48 -3.03 4.33 4.47
CA GLU A 48 -1.96 3.63 3.75
C GLU A 48 -0.76 3.31 4.64
N PHE A 49 -0.43 4.21 5.56
CA PHE A 49 0.69 3.94 6.47
C PHE A 49 0.39 2.73 7.36
N LEU A 50 -0.80 2.71 7.95
CA LEU A 50 -1.18 1.60 8.83
C LEU A 50 -1.26 0.29 8.06
N LEU A 51 -1.80 0.34 6.85
CA LEU A 51 -1.88 -0.83 6.01
C LEU A 51 -0.48 -1.35 5.65
N ALA A 52 0.40 -0.45 5.25
CA ALA A 52 1.76 -0.81 4.90
C ALA A 52 2.51 -1.40 6.09
N LYS A 53 2.31 -0.80 7.26
CA LYS A 53 2.94 -1.28 8.49
C LYS A 53 2.45 -2.69 8.83
N ASN A 54 1.16 -2.96 8.65
CA ASN A 54 0.63 -4.30 8.87
C ASN A 54 1.26 -5.32 7.93
N ILE A 55 1.41 -4.97 6.66
CA ILE A 55 2.04 -5.84 5.67
C ILE A 55 3.48 -6.14 6.09
N TRP A 56 4.19 -5.10 6.50
CA TRP A 56 5.58 -5.23 6.94
C TRP A 56 5.71 -6.10 8.18
N GLU A 57 4.85 -5.87 9.19
CA GLU A 57 4.90 -6.61 10.45
C GLU A 57 4.62 -8.09 10.26
N LYS A 58 3.73 -8.43 9.35
CA LYS A 58 3.43 -9.83 9.08
C LYS A 58 4.59 -10.57 8.43
N LYS A 59 5.40 -9.86 7.65
CA LYS A 59 6.50 -10.48 6.92
C LYS A 59 7.81 -10.38 7.69
N PHE A 60 8.12 -9.24 8.26
CA PHE A 60 9.43 -8.99 8.86
C PHE A 60 9.35 -8.69 10.35
N ASN A 61 8.65 -7.63 10.72
CA ASN A 61 8.47 -7.19 12.10
C ASN A 61 9.78 -6.83 12.82
N TRP A 62 10.79 -6.39 12.07
CA TRP A 62 12.04 -5.86 12.63
C TRP A 62 12.64 -4.82 11.70
N ILE A 63 13.29 -3.82 12.31
CA ILE A 63 13.98 -2.79 11.53
C ILE A 63 15.26 -3.37 10.97
N PRO A 64 15.53 -3.21 9.67
CA PRO A 64 16.76 -3.75 9.08
C PRO A 64 17.99 -3.06 9.64
N THR A 65 19.03 -3.84 9.91
CA THR A 65 20.29 -3.32 10.43
C THR A 65 21.39 -3.32 9.41
N THR A 66 21.21 -4.03 8.29
CA THR A 66 22.20 -4.09 7.23
C THR A 66 21.59 -3.55 5.93
N ILE A 67 22.46 -3.18 4.99
CA ILE A 67 22.02 -2.71 3.69
C ILE A 67 21.27 -3.80 2.92
N ASP A 68 21.73 -5.04 3.03
CA ASP A 68 21.10 -6.18 2.36
C ASP A 68 19.68 -6.41 2.89
N GLU A 69 19.51 -6.38 4.21
CA GLU A 69 18.20 -6.55 4.81
C GLU A 69 17.27 -5.41 4.42
N LYS A 70 17.80 -4.19 4.41
CA LYS A 70 17.01 -3.02 4.02
C LYS A 70 16.52 -3.13 2.59
N ALA A 71 17.43 -3.52 1.68
CA ALA A 71 17.07 -3.68 0.28
C ALA A 71 16.00 -4.76 0.10
N LYS A 72 16.13 -5.85 0.84
CA LYS A 72 15.17 -6.94 0.77
C LYS A 72 13.78 -6.50 1.22
N GLN A 73 13.71 -5.77 2.34
CA GLN A 73 12.45 -5.27 2.84
C GLN A 73 11.82 -4.25 1.90
N ILE A 74 12.64 -3.35 1.34
CA ILE A 74 12.16 -2.35 0.39
C ILE A 74 11.57 -3.04 -0.83
N ARG A 75 12.26 -4.03 -1.39
CA ARG A 75 11.76 -4.73 -2.58
C ARG A 75 10.44 -5.42 -2.31
N PHE A 76 10.33 -6.04 -1.15
CA PHE A 76 9.08 -6.70 -0.78
C PHE A 76 7.94 -5.70 -0.71
N MET A 77 8.17 -4.57 -0.03
CA MET A 77 7.16 -3.54 0.12
C MET A 77 6.77 -2.94 -1.23
N GLN A 78 7.75 -2.70 -2.09
CA GLN A 78 7.49 -2.18 -3.43
C GLN A 78 6.68 -3.16 -4.27
N SER A 79 6.93 -4.45 -4.12
CA SER A 79 6.17 -5.46 -4.84
C SER A 79 4.69 -5.49 -4.44
N ARG A 80 4.39 -4.96 -3.25
CA ARG A 80 3.02 -4.83 -2.77
C ARG A 80 2.39 -3.51 -3.18
N GLY A 81 3.13 -2.64 -3.89
CA GLY A 81 2.61 -1.38 -4.36
C GLY A 81 2.65 -0.25 -3.35
N ILE A 82 3.48 -0.37 -2.33
CA ILE A 82 3.60 0.66 -1.29
C ILE A 82 4.55 1.76 -1.77
N GLU A 83 4.20 3.01 -1.52
CA GLU A 83 5.02 4.14 -1.92
C GLU A 83 6.33 4.21 -1.16
N GLY A 84 7.39 4.67 -1.84
CA GLY A 84 8.72 4.76 -1.24
C GLY A 84 8.78 5.60 0.02
N ALA A 85 8.04 6.69 0.07
CA ALA A 85 8.02 7.54 1.26
C ALA A 85 7.50 6.80 2.48
N ILE A 86 6.45 5.99 2.28
CA ILE A 86 5.87 5.20 3.37
C ILE A 86 6.82 4.10 3.80
N ILE A 87 7.44 3.43 2.84
CA ILE A 87 8.44 2.41 3.13
C ILE A 87 9.56 3.00 3.98
N HIS A 88 10.05 4.17 3.60
CA HIS A 88 11.11 4.83 4.33
C HIS A 88 10.71 5.16 5.76
N GLN A 89 9.49 5.65 5.96
CA GLN A 89 8.98 5.94 7.29
C GLN A 89 8.93 4.69 8.17
N ILE A 90 8.46 3.59 7.61
CA ILE A 90 8.36 2.33 8.36
C ILE A 90 9.76 1.82 8.74
N LEU A 91 10.68 1.83 7.80
CA LEU A 91 12.03 1.29 8.04
C LEU A 91 12.87 2.18 8.92
N SER A 92 12.53 3.46 9.03
CA SER A 92 13.23 4.37 9.92
C SER A 92 12.68 4.34 11.35
N GLY A 93 11.58 3.62 11.57
CA GLY A 93 10.94 3.53 12.87
C GLY A 93 10.14 4.75 13.27
N LYS A 94 9.88 5.65 12.32
CA LYS A 94 9.14 6.89 12.62
C LYS A 94 7.66 6.70 12.36
N SER A 95 6.85 7.34 13.21
CA SER A 95 5.41 7.38 13.04
C SER A 95 5.03 8.67 12.31
N PRO A 96 3.96 8.66 11.47
CA PRO A 96 3.51 9.87 10.82
C PRO A 96 2.98 10.91 11.79
N GLU A 97 2.71 10.52 13.02
CA GLU A 97 2.22 11.42 14.06
C GLU A 97 3.31 12.27 14.68
N ILE A 98 4.57 11.93 14.46
CA ILE A 98 5.70 12.64 15.01
C ILE A 98 6.21 13.63 13.97
N LEU A 99 5.68 14.81 14.03
CA LEU A 99 6.07 15.87 13.12
C LEU A 99 6.75 17.00 13.87
#